data_e69f3993f92ecce8675b71e5a92c8581
#
_entry.id   e69f3993f92ecce8675b71e5a92c8581
#
_cell.length_a   1.000
_cell.length_b   1.000
_cell.length_c   1.000
_cell.angle_alpha   90.00
_cell.angle_beta   90.00
_cell.angle_gamma   90.00
#
_symmetry.space_group_name_H-M   'P 1'
#
loop_
_entity.id
_entity.type
_entity.pdbx_description
1 polymer ?
#
loop_
_entity_poly.entity_id
_entity_poly.type
_entity_poly.pdbx_seq_one_letter_code
_entity_poly.pdbx_strand_id
1 'polypeptide(L)'
;GYKVIGAVPSLSTARYGGLTRTYIQLSVRELTNSLLRFLTKRKSPGVFIINLFGTSEDSGEDIIGTLICGFMQSRKLNTKFICYNKDFDIASTQYLLARSVTDFYTPQGEDVLIVAYPPLSKSSISSALLHDANANILVTPANRGWKTIDKQLCEQLMLQLGKSNVPFRICLTNASREAAEDFTGQLPPYTLLRRFSYHFSQLSLTEKIIFNLRRKAKEAEDEDDDE
;
A
#
# COMPACT_ATOMS: atom_id res chain seq x y z
N GLY A 1 -10.16 -11.42 -0.44
CA GLY A 1 -8.70 -11.22 -0.40
C GLY A 1 -8.33 -9.75 -0.35
N TYR A 2 -7.19 -9.43 0.22
CA TYR A 2 -6.70 -8.07 0.31
C TYR A 2 -6.29 -7.55 -1.07
N LYS A 3 -6.64 -6.28 -1.37
CA LYS A 3 -6.32 -5.68 -2.66
C LYS A 3 -5.04 -4.86 -2.57
N VAL A 4 -4.01 -5.30 -3.29
CA VAL A 4 -2.76 -4.55 -3.46
C VAL A 4 -2.97 -3.47 -4.51
N ILE A 5 -2.49 -2.24 -4.26
CA ILE A 5 -2.64 -1.10 -5.17
C ILE A 5 -1.33 -0.64 -5.78
N GLY A 6 -0.22 -1.13 -5.31
CA GLY A 6 1.09 -0.79 -5.85
C GLY A 6 2.22 -1.50 -5.13
N ALA A 7 3.34 -1.57 -5.80
CA ALA A 7 4.58 -2.12 -5.27
C ALA A 7 5.74 -1.17 -5.59
N VAL A 8 6.49 -0.79 -4.56
CA VAL A 8 7.65 0.10 -4.69
C VAL A 8 8.92 -0.72 -4.49
N PRO A 9 9.86 -0.72 -5.45
CA PRO A 9 11.09 -1.47 -5.37
C PRO A 9 11.97 -1.01 -4.21
N SER A 10 12.91 -1.87 -3.83
CA SER A 10 13.93 -1.52 -2.84
C SER A 10 14.69 -0.26 -3.24
N LEU A 11 14.92 0.63 -2.28
CA LEU A 11 15.70 1.86 -2.46
C LEU A 11 17.21 1.61 -2.60
N SER A 12 17.66 0.37 -2.45
CA SER A 12 19.09 0.03 -2.54
C SER A 12 19.60 0.22 -3.97
N THR A 13 20.51 1.18 -4.14
CA THR A 13 21.21 1.42 -5.42
C THR A 13 22.07 0.23 -5.83
N ALA A 14 22.55 -0.57 -4.87
CA ALA A 14 23.33 -1.77 -5.14
C ALA A 14 22.55 -2.80 -5.98
N ARG A 15 21.21 -2.82 -5.87
CA ARG A 15 20.38 -3.83 -6.56
C ARG A 15 20.08 -3.46 -8.02
N TYR A 16 19.88 -2.18 -8.33
CA TYR A 16 19.41 -1.72 -9.65
C TYR A 16 20.29 -0.64 -10.28
N GLY A 17 21.37 -0.24 -9.60
CA GLY A 17 22.29 0.80 -10.08
C GLY A 17 21.59 2.12 -10.40
N GLY A 18 21.94 2.75 -11.51
CA GLY A 18 21.36 4.02 -11.96
C GLY A 18 19.86 3.98 -12.29
N LEU A 19 19.26 2.79 -12.44
CA LEU A 19 17.83 2.62 -12.72
C LEU A 19 16.95 2.68 -11.48
N THR A 20 17.51 2.60 -10.27
CA THR A 20 16.73 2.62 -9.00
C THR A 20 15.78 3.80 -8.95
N ARG A 21 16.26 5.00 -9.25
CA ARG A 21 15.44 6.22 -9.24
C ARG A 21 14.27 6.13 -10.23
N THR A 22 14.52 5.64 -11.43
CA THR A 22 13.49 5.48 -12.47
C THR A 22 12.42 4.49 -12.03
N TYR A 23 12.80 3.35 -11.44
CA TYR A 23 11.87 2.35 -10.95
C TYR A 23 10.98 2.91 -9.83
N ILE A 24 11.57 3.62 -8.88
CA ILE A 24 10.82 4.27 -7.79
C ILE A 24 9.84 5.29 -8.37
N GLN A 25 10.29 6.17 -9.27
CA GLN A 25 9.42 7.20 -9.86
C GLN A 25 8.23 6.60 -10.61
N LEU A 26 8.43 5.54 -11.41
CA LEU A 26 7.36 4.87 -12.13
C LEU A 26 6.39 4.18 -11.16
N SER A 27 6.90 3.47 -10.16
CA SER A 27 6.07 2.79 -9.16
C SER A 27 5.25 3.77 -8.31
N VAL A 28 5.85 4.85 -7.85
CA VAL A 28 5.17 5.91 -7.08
C VAL A 28 4.13 6.62 -7.93
N ARG A 29 4.41 6.86 -9.21
CA ARG A 29 3.43 7.42 -10.15
C ARG A 29 2.18 6.56 -10.23
N GLU A 30 2.32 5.25 -10.45
CA GLU A 30 1.18 4.36 -10.59
C GLU A 30 0.43 4.17 -9.27
N LEU A 31 1.15 4.07 -8.14
CA LEU A 31 0.56 4.05 -6.81
C LEU A 31 -0.27 5.33 -6.57
N THR A 32 0.31 6.49 -6.84
CA THR A 32 -0.37 7.78 -6.64
C THR A 32 -1.56 7.94 -7.57
N ASN A 33 -1.46 7.54 -8.84
CA ASN A 33 -2.58 7.54 -9.77
C ASN A 33 -3.73 6.65 -9.27
N SER A 34 -3.41 5.52 -8.64
CA SER A 34 -4.41 4.64 -8.03
C SER A 34 -5.10 5.30 -6.83
N LEU A 35 -4.37 6.07 -6.02
CA LEU A 35 -4.92 6.84 -4.89
C LEU A 35 -5.77 8.02 -5.38
N LEU A 36 -5.37 8.72 -6.43
CA LEU A 36 -6.12 9.82 -7.01
C LEU A 36 -7.49 9.39 -7.54
N ARG A 37 -7.67 8.12 -7.93
CA ARG A 37 -8.99 7.58 -8.29
C ARG A 37 -9.97 7.58 -7.10
N PHE A 38 -9.48 7.51 -5.86
CA PHE A 38 -10.33 7.67 -4.68
C PHE A 38 -10.69 9.13 -4.45
N LEU A 39 -9.75 10.06 -4.71
CA LEU A 39 -10.00 11.51 -4.65
C LEU A 39 -11.14 11.93 -5.60
N THR A 40 -11.12 11.44 -6.85
CA THR A 40 -12.15 11.78 -7.85
C THR A 40 -13.55 11.23 -7.51
N LYS A 41 -13.63 10.18 -6.68
CA LYS A 41 -14.90 9.57 -6.22
C LYS A 41 -15.44 10.20 -4.94
N ARG A 42 -14.76 11.20 -4.42
CA ARG A 42 -15.14 11.87 -3.18
C ARG A 42 -16.47 12.60 -3.31
N LYS A 43 -17.34 12.42 -2.33
CA LYS A 43 -18.69 13.05 -2.30
C LYS A 43 -18.75 14.30 -1.43
N SER A 44 -17.75 14.55 -0.57
CA SER A 44 -17.78 15.62 0.43
C SER A 44 -16.63 16.62 0.26
N PRO A 45 -16.85 17.93 0.47
CA PRO A 45 -15.78 18.91 0.56
C PRO A 45 -14.93 18.68 1.83
N GLY A 46 -13.69 19.11 1.85
CA GLY A 46 -12.75 19.01 2.98
C GLY A 46 -11.39 18.47 2.54
N VAL A 47 -10.48 18.20 3.46
CA VAL A 47 -9.16 17.60 3.19
C VAL A 47 -9.32 16.11 2.85
N PHE A 48 -8.61 15.63 1.85
CA PHE A 48 -8.58 14.20 1.52
C PHE A 48 -7.52 13.51 2.37
N ILE A 49 -7.95 12.65 3.28
CA ILE A 49 -7.09 11.99 4.26
C ILE A 49 -6.71 10.59 3.79
N ILE A 50 -5.41 10.32 3.72
CA ILE A 50 -4.83 9.01 3.45
C ILE A 50 -4.09 8.55 4.69
N ASN A 51 -4.56 7.49 5.33
CA ASN A 51 -3.84 6.85 6.42
C ASN A 51 -2.82 5.84 5.89
N LEU A 52 -1.60 5.89 6.42
CA LEU A 52 -0.54 4.92 6.18
C LEU A 52 -0.17 4.27 7.51
N PHE A 53 -0.06 2.96 7.53
CA PHE A 53 0.41 2.21 8.69
C PHE A 53 1.11 0.93 8.25
N GLY A 54 2.11 0.53 9.02
CA GLY A 54 2.83 -0.72 8.84
C GLY A 54 2.45 -1.77 9.88
N THR A 55 2.77 -3.03 9.64
CA THR A 55 2.68 -4.07 10.67
C THR A 55 3.89 -4.03 11.62
N SER A 56 5.03 -3.51 11.17
CA SER A 56 6.30 -3.42 11.88
C SER A 56 7.07 -2.16 11.50
N GLU A 57 8.11 -1.82 12.25
CA GLU A 57 8.96 -0.63 12.01
C GLU A 57 9.62 -0.61 10.63
N ASP A 58 9.90 -1.80 10.05
CA ASP A 58 10.56 -1.93 8.76
C ASP A 58 9.60 -1.84 7.57
N SER A 59 8.35 -1.49 7.79
CA SER A 59 7.32 -1.47 6.73
C SER A 59 7.56 -0.35 5.72
N GLY A 60 8.12 0.80 6.14
CA GLY A 60 8.52 1.90 5.26
C GLY A 60 7.39 2.88 4.93
N GLU A 61 6.42 3.03 5.82
CA GLU A 61 5.30 3.96 5.70
C GLU A 61 5.75 5.42 5.56
N ASP A 62 6.81 5.81 6.27
CA ASP A 62 7.38 7.17 6.19
C ASP A 62 7.96 7.47 4.82
N ILE A 63 8.65 6.49 4.23
CA ILE A 63 9.24 6.60 2.91
C ILE A 63 8.13 6.70 1.86
N ILE A 64 7.14 5.83 1.95
CA ILE A 64 6.00 5.82 1.02
C ILE A 64 5.21 7.13 1.13
N GLY A 65 4.93 7.61 2.35
CA GLY A 65 4.25 8.88 2.59
C GLY A 65 4.99 10.07 1.97
N THR A 66 6.31 10.13 2.18
CA THR A 66 7.17 11.17 1.60
C THR A 66 7.16 11.13 0.07
N LEU A 67 7.27 9.94 -0.53
CA LEU A 67 7.29 9.78 -1.99
C LEU A 67 5.96 10.14 -2.63
N ILE A 68 4.83 9.72 -2.06
CA ILE A 68 3.49 10.06 -2.53
C ILE A 68 3.26 11.58 -2.41
N CYS A 69 3.62 12.17 -1.26
CA CYS A 69 3.49 13.61 -1.02
C CYS A 69 4.26 14.42 -2.08
N GLY A 70 5.55 14.10 -2.29
CA GLY A 70 6.36 14.78 -3.30
C GLY A 70 5.81 14.63 -4.72
N PHE A 71 5.27 13.46 -5.07
CA PHE A 71 4.65 13.26 -6.37
C PHE A 71 3.34 14.07 -6.52
N MET A 72 2.46 14.10 -5.52
CA MET A 72 1.23 14.89 -5.53
C MET A 72 1.53 16.39 -5.62
N GLN A 73 2.52 16.89 -4.86
CA GLN A 73 2.99 18.28 -4.93
C GLN A 73 3.53 18.64 -6.33
N SER A 74 4.24 17.72 -6.98
CA SER A 74 4.70 17.93 -8.37
C SER A 74 3.53 18.08 -9.36
N ARG A 75 2.35 17.59 -9.01
CA ARG A 75 1.08 17.72 -9.74
C ARG A 75 0.25 18.93 -9.29
N LYS A 76 0.85 19.84 -8.49
CA LYS A 76 0.21 21.07 -7.98
C LYS A 76 -0.97 20.80 -7.02
N LEU A 77 -1.02 19.62 -6.40
CA LEU A 77 -1.92 19.36 -5.30
C LEU A 77 -1.26 19.85 -4.01
N ASN A 78 -1.95 20.67 -3.25
CA ASN A 78 -1.49 21.11 -1.93
C ASN A 78 -1.57 19.92 -0.96
N THR A 79 -0.45 19.20 -0.84
CA THR A 79 -0.37 17.95 -0.09
C THR A 79 0.60 18.09 1.07
N LYS A 80 0.19 17.65 2.25
CA LYS A 80 1.00 17.57 3.44
C LYS A 80 1.16 16.12 3.89
N PHE A 81 2.37 15.75 4.27
CA PHE A 81 2.68 14.51 4.95
C PHE A 81 3.00 14.80 6.41
N ILE A 82 2.33 14.11 7.32
CA ILE A 82 2.59 14.16 8.77
C ILE A 82 2.85 12.75 9.27
N CYS A 83 3.73 12.62 10.26
CA CYS A 83 4.08 11.33 10.85
C CYS A 83 4.16 11.41 12.38
N TYR A 84 3.89 10.28 13.03
CA TYR A 84 4.03 10.11 14.46
C TYR A 84 5.48 10.40 14.90
N ASN A 85 5.67 10.75 16.18
CA ASN A 85 6.95 11.16 16.77
C ASN A 85 7.58 12.45 16.21
N LYS A 86 7.02 13.04 15.16
CA LYS A 86 7.52 14.28 14.58
C LYS A 86 6.46 15.37 14.58
N ASP A 87 5.28 15.07 14.06
CA ASP A 87 4.21 16.05 13.88
C ASP A 87 3.11 15.90 14.93
N PHE A 88 3.01 14.74 15.58
CA PHE A 88 2.11 14.47 16.69
C PHE A 88 2.65 13.40 17.62
N ASP A 89 2.26 13.48 18.91
CA ASP A 89 2.65 12.51 19.93
C ASP A 89 1.50 11.54 20.20
N ILE A 90 1.77 10.24 20.02
CA ILE A 90 0.82 9.15 20.25
C ILE A 90 0.48 8.93 21.73
N ALA A 91 1.28 9.45 22.66
CA ALA A 91 0.99 9.42 24.10
C ALA A 91 0.15 10.62 24.55
N SER A 92 -0.06 11.62 23.69
CA SER A 92 -0.86 12.79 24.03
C SER A 92 -2.34 12.44 24.19
N THR A 93 -3.01 13.12 25.12
CA THR A 93 -4.46 12.97 25.31
C THR A 93 -5.24 13.33 24.06
N GLN A 94 -4.74 14.31 23.30
CA GLN A 94 -5.36 14.72 22.01
C GLN A 94 -5.40 13.56 21.04
N TYR A 95 -4.29 12.83 20.86
CA TYR A 95 -4.26 11.68 19.94
C TYR A 95 -5.07 10.50 20.49
N LEU A 96 -4.94 10.17 21.78
CA LEU A 96 -5.62 9.03 22.41
C LEU A 96 -7.14 9.13 22.36
N LEU A 97 -7.69 10.34 22.43
CA LEU A 97 -9.13 10.61 22.37
C LEU A 97 -9.62 11.07 21.00
N ALA A 98 -8.72 11.14 20.01
CA ALA A 98 -9.02 11.65 18.68
C ALA A 98 -10.10 10.82 17.96
N ARG A 99 -11.06 11.53 17.40
CA ARG A 99 -12.10 11.01 16.49
C ARG A 99 -11.86 11.38 15.05
N SER A 100 -11.11 12.46 14.84
CA SER A 100 -10.70 12.97 13.54
C SER A 100 -9.22 13.35 13.60
N VAL A 101 -8.56 13.35 12.45
CA VAL A 101 -7.18 13.86 12.32
C VAL A 101 -7.09 15.32 12.75
N THR A 102 -8.15 16.09 12.58
CA THR A 102 -8.22 17.50 13.00
C THR A 102 -8.14 17.71 14.52
N ASP A 103 -8.31 16.67 15.33
CA ASP A 103 -8.22 16.77 16.78
C ASP A 103 -6.76 16.91 17.25
N PHE A 104 -5.79 16.44 16.47
CA PHE A 104 -4.35 16.54 16.80
C PHE A 104 -3.50 17.23 15.71
N TYR A 105 -4.09 17.55 14.56
CA TYR A 105 -3.45 18.32 13.50
C TYR A 105 -4.42 19.34 12.91
N THR A 106 -4.02 20.60 12.83
CA THR A 106 -4.83 21.67 12.22
C THR A 106 -4.45 21.85 10.76
N PRO A 107 -5.31 21.46 9.80
CA PRO A 107 -5.03 21.67 8.38
C PRO A 107 -4.90 23.17 8.04
N GLN A 108 -3.93 23.49 7.18
CA GLN A 108 -3.62 24.86 6.75
C GLN A 108 -4.03 25.12 5.29
N GLY A 109 -5.11 24.45 4.84
CA GLY A 109 -5.63 24.60 3.48
C GLY A 109 -5.09 23.53 2.51
N GLU A 110 -4.65 22.38 3.03
CA GLU A 110 -4.24 21.25 2.22
C GLU A 110 -5.43 20.62 1.48
N ASP A 111 -5.19 20.20 0.23
CA ASP A 111 -6.12 19.37 -0.53
C ASP A 111 -6.06 17.91 -0.08
N VAL A 112 -4.83 17.45 0.23
CA VAL A 112 -4.53 16.07 0.64
C VAL A 112 -3.65 16.06 1.87
N LEU A 113 -4.05 15.27 2.87
CA LEU A 113 -3.28 15.00 4.07
C LEU A 113 -2.92 13.51 4.12
N ILE A 114 -1.64 13.21 4.16
CA ILE A 114 -1.13 11.86 4.32
C ILE A 114 -0.65 11.71 5.75
N VAL A 115 -1.17 10.74 6.48
CA VAL A 115 -0.87 10.53 7.90
C VAL A 115 -0.21 9.18 8.09
N ALA A 116 1.05 9.16 8.50
CA ALA A 116 1.74 7.93 8.91
C ALA A 116 1.55 7.70 10.41
N TYR A 117 0.87 6.63 10.74
CA TYR A 117 0.65 6.18 12.10
C TYR A 117 1.78 5.26 12.57
N PRO A 118 1.92 5.04 13.89
CA PRO A 118 2.88 4.08 14.40
C PRO A 118 2.57 2.67 13.86
N PRO A 119 3.60 1.80 13.79
CA PRO A 119 3.38 0.40 13.42
C PRO A 119 2.33 -0.25 14.30
N LEU A 120 1.46 -1.07 13.70
CA LEU A 120 0.36 -1.76 14.40
C LEU A 120 0.86 -2.67 15.53
N SER A 121 2.12 -3.12 15.45
CA SER A 121 2.77 -3.89 16.52
C SER A 121 3.07 -3.07 17.78
N LYS A 122 3.14 -1.73 17.66
CA LYS A 122 3.42 -0.81 18.77
C LYS A 122 2.17 -0.16 19.35
N SER A 123 1.22 0.21 18.49
CA SER A 123 0.03 0.93 18.89
C SER A 123 -1.14 0.59 17.98
N SER A 124 -2.32 0.42 18.60
CA SER A 124 -3.56 0.31 17.83
C SER A 124 -4.02 1.68 17.36
N ILE A 125 -4.67 1.72 16.20
CA ILE A 125 -5.31 2.94 15.66
C ILE A 125 -6.78 2.92 16.07
N SER A 126 -7.29 4.07 16.49
CA SER A 126 -8.72 4.23 16.80
C SER A 126 -9.58 3.95 15.56
N SER A 127 -10.69 3.21 15.72
CA SER A 127 -11.62 2.98 14.62
C SER A 127 -12.21 4.29 14.08
N ALA A 128 -12.36 5.31 14.92
CA ALA A 128 -12.82 6.62 14.49
C ALA A 128 -11.86 7.24 13.45
N LEU A 129 -10.54 7.20 13.69
CA LEU A 129 -9.53 7.69 12.73
C LEU A 129 -9.49 6.88 11.44
N LEU A 130 -9.75 5.57 11.51
CA LEU A 130 -9.85 4.72 10.32
C LEU A 130 -11.06 5.08 9.46
N HIS A 131 -12.17 5.48 10.09
CA HIS A 131 -13.42 5.85 9.42
C HIS A 131 -13.40 7.31 8.93
N ASP A 132 -12.62 8.19 9.56
CA ASP A 132 -12.42 9.59 9.16
C ASP A 132 -11.63 9.71 7.86
N ALA A 133 -10.78 8.72 7.56
CA ALA A 133 -9.97 8.70 6.36
C ALA A 133 -10.78 8.44 5.08
N ASN A 134 -10.24 8.91 3.96
CA ASN A 134 -10.75 8.60 2.62
C ASN A 134 -10.10 7.33 2.03
N ALA A 135 -8.94 6.94 2.54
CA ALA A 135 -8.28 5.67 2.22
C ALA A 135 -7.38 5.21 3.36
N ASN A 136 -7.38 3.92 3.64
CA ASN A 136 -6.51 3.25 4.60
C ASN A 136 -5.54 2.35 3.85
N ILE A 137 -4.25 2.59 3.99
CA ILE A 137 -3.18 1.89 3.26
C ILE A 137 -2.26 1.18 4.25
N LEU A 138 -2.26 -0.14 4.20
CA LEU A 138 -1.28 -0.95 4.89
C LEU A 138 -0.02 -1.04 4.04
N VAL A 139 1.09 -0.57 4.58
CA VAL A 139 2.41 -0.66 3.95
C VAL A 139 3.12 -1.89 4.52
N THR A 140 3.64 -2.75 3.65
CA THR A 140 4.30 -3.99 4.09
C THR A 140 5.44 -4.38 3.15
N PRO A 141 6.57 -4.85 3.67
CA PRO A 141 7.70 -5.26 2.84
C PRO A 141 7.39 -6.58 2.10
N ALA A 142 7.67 -6.60 0.78
CA ALA A 142 7.49 -7.77 -0.07
C ALA A 142 8.64 -8.77 0.00
N ASN A 143 9.78 -8.38 0.57
CA ASN A 143 10.99 -9.21 0.65
C ASN A 143 11.00 -10.16 1.86
N ARG A 144 9.94 -10.17 2.66
CA ARG A 144 9.75 -11.11 3.77
C ARG A 144 8.36 -11.76 3.73
N GLY A 145 8.28 -12.97 4.22
CA GLY A 145 6.97 -13.63 4.43
C GLY A 145 6.18 -12.95 5.56
N TRP A 146 4.86 -12.97 5.45
CA TRP A 146 3.97 -12.55 6.53
C TRP A 146 4.05 -13.53 7.70
N LYS A 147 4.33 -13.00 8.88
CA LYS A 147 4.29 -13.73 10.13
C LYS A 147 2.84 -13.86 10.60
N THR A 148 2.57 -14.78 11.52
CA THR A 148 1.25 -14.95 12.13
C THR A 148 0.75 -13.64 12.73
N ILE A 149 1.64 -12.87 13.39
CA ILE A 149 1.29 -11.58 13.99
C ILE A 149 0.85 -10.55 12.95
N ASP A 150 1.50 -10.49 11.77
CA ASP A 150 1.10 -9.57 10.69
C ASP A 150 -0.33 -9.86 10.21
N LYS A 151 -0.69 -11.14 10.11
CA LYS A 151 -2.05 -11.58 9.74
C LYS A 151 -3.07 -11.18 10.80
N GLN A 152 -2.77 -11.44 12.07
CA GLN A 152 -3.66 -11.08 13.18
C GLN A 152 -3.89 -9.57 13.27
N LEU A 153 -2.83 -8.76 13.13
CA LEU A 153 -2.95 -7.29 13.11
C LEU A 153 -3.80 -6.80 11.95
N CYS A 154 -3.62 -7.39 10.77
CA CYS A 154 -4.42 -7.06 9.60
C CYS A 154 -5.91 -7.45 9.78
N GLU A 155 -6.18 -8.61 10.37
CA GLU A 155 -7.54 -9.06 10.69
C GLU A 155 -8.21 -8.16 11.71
N GLN A 156 -7.49 -7.76 12.77
CA GLN A 156 -8.00 -6.79 13.76
C GLN A 156 -8.36 -5.46 13.11
N LEU A 157 -7.50 -4.95 12.23
CA LEU A 157 -7.76 -3.73 11.49
C LEU A 157 -9.01 -3.84 10.60
N MET A 158 -9.18 -4.97 9.92
CA MET A 158 -10.36 -5.24 9.11
C MET A 158 -11.63 -5.35 9.96
N LEU A 159 -11.55 -5.91 11.16
CA LEU A 159 -12.66 -5.93 12.11
C LEU A 159 -13.05 -4.51 12.57
N GLN A 160 -12.06 -3.65 12.85
CA GLN A 160 -12.28 -2.25 13.22
C GLN A 160 -12.92 -1.43 12.08
N LEU A 161 -12.51 -1.68 10.83
CA LEU A 161 -13.12 -1.08 9.65
C LEU A 161 -14.56 -1.58 9.42
N GLY A 162 -14.83 -2.83 9.78
CA GLY A 162 -16.17 -3.43 9.70
C GLY A 162 -16.79 -3.29 8.30
N LYS A 163 -18.03 -2.77 8.25
CA LYS A 163 -18.76 -2.48 7.00
C LYS A 163 -18.50 -1.07 6.46
N SER A 164 -17.38 -0.45 6.83
CA SER A 164 -17.03 0.89 6.33
C SER A 164 -16.89 0.90 4.81
N ASN A 165 -17.34 1.97 4.19
CA ASN A 165 -17.10 2.24 2.76
C ASN A 165 -15.70 2.81 2.49
N VAL A 166 -14.89 3.03 3.53
CA VAL A 166 -13.51 3.52 3.38
C VAL A 166 -12.64 2.41 2.79
N PRO A 167 -12.01 2.64 1.64
CA PRO A 167 -11.19 1.62 1.00
C PRO A 167 -9.97 1.27 1.84
N PHE A 168 -9.80 -0.03 2.09
CA PHE A 168 -8.57 -0.60 2.62
C PHE A 168 -7.75 -1.21 1.50
N ARG A 169 -6.46 -0.90 1.43
CA ARG A 169 -5.54 -1.35 0.39
C ARG A 169 -4.17 -1.69 0.97
N ILE A 170 -3.40 -2.48 0.23
CA ILE A 170 -2.01 -2.81 0.59
C ILE A 170 -1.06 -2.15 -0.42
N CYS A 171 0.01 -1.56 0.08
CA CYS A 171 1.16 -1.11 -0.68
C CYS A 171 2.37 -1.96 -0.30
N LEU A 172 3.05 -2.54 -1.28
CA LEU A 172 4.25 -3.33 -1.06
C LEU A 172 5.49 -2.44 -1.14
N THR A 173 6.39 -2.59 -0.16
CA THR A 173 7.73 -1.98 -0.18
C THR A 173 8.79 -3.05 -0.38
N ASN A 174 10.02 -2.66 -0.69
CA ASN A 174 11.13 -3.60 -0.95
C ASN A 174 10.77 -4.69 -1.97
N ALA A 175 9.88 -4.37 -2.89
CA ALA A 175 9.43 -5.29 -3.92
C ALA A 175 10.56 -5.66 -4.88
N SER A 176 10.50 -6.85 -5.47
CA SER A 176 11.32 -7.17 -6.61
C SER A 176 10.88 -6.35 -7.83
N ARG A 177 11.74 -6.27 -8.84
CA ARG A 177 11.38 -5.60 -10.09
C ARG A 177 10.15 -6.25 -10.74
N GLU A 178 10.12 -7.57 -10.76
CA GLU A 178 9.02 -8.37 -11.31
C GLU A 178 7.70 -8.05 -10.62
N ALA A 179 7.68 -7.99 -9.28
CA ALA A 179 6.50 -7.61 -8.52
C ALA A 179 6.08 -6.15 -8.77
N ALA A 180 7.02 -5.24 -9.01
CA ALA A 180 6.70 -3.87 -9.38
C ALA A 180 6.13 -3.76 -10.80
N GLU A 181 6.63 -4.59 -11.74
CA GLU A 181 6.15 -4.65 -13.12
C GLU A 181 4.68 -5.10 -13.24
N ASP A 182 4.15 -5.83 -12.28
CA ASP A 182 2.72 -6.18 -12.22
C ASP A 182 1.82 -4.93 -12.11
N PHE A 183 2.35 -3.83 -11.57
CA PHE A 183 1.63 -2.57 -11.39
C PHE A 183 2.03 -1.49 -12.38
N THR A 184 3.29 -1.47 -12.80
CA THR A 184 3.86 -0.41 -13.64
C THR A 184 3.94 -0.78 -15.12
N GLY A 185 3.74 -2.06 -15.45
CA GLY A 185 4.17 -2.61 -16.73
C GLY A 185 5.70 -2.76 -16.78
N GLN A 186 6.20 -3.16 -17.93
CA GLN A 186 7.63 -3.43 -18.12
C GLN A 186 8.49 -2.22 -17.72
N LEU A 187 9.45 -2.46 -16.81
CA LEU A 187 10.45 -1.47 -16.39
C LEU A 187 11.72 -1.52 -17.26
N PRO A 188 12.44 -0.39 -17.43
CA PRO A 188 13.70 -0.38 -18.19
C PRO A 188 14.74 -1.37 -17.61
N PRO A 189 15.77 -1.79 -18.41
CA PRO A 189 15.99 -1.43 -19.80
C PRO A 189 15.07 -2.18 -20.77
N TYR A 190 14.62 -1.49 -21.82
CA TYR A 190 13.70 -2.06 -22.84
C TYR A 190 14.47 -2.80 -23.95
N THR A 191 15.35 -3.73 -23.60
CA THR A 191 16.05 -4.58 -24.55
C THR A 191 15.16 -5.70 -25.08
N LEU A 192 15.45 -6.23 -26.29
CA LEU A 192 14.69 -7.33 -26.88
C LEU A 192 14.65 -8.56 -25.97
N LEU A 193 15.80 -8.96 -25.40
CA LEU A 193 15.89 -10.06 -24.45
C LEU A 193 15.01 -9.82 -23.21
N ARG A 194 14.97 -8.56 -22.73
CA ARG A 194 14.15 -8.17 -21.59
C ARG A 194 12.65 -8.21 -21.90
N ARG A 195 12.26 -7.81 -23.10
CA ARG A 195 10.84 -7.93 -23.56
C ARG A 195 10.41 -9.39 -23.60
N PHE A 196 11.24 -10.28 -24.14
CA PHE A 196 10.95 -11.70 -24.11
C PHE A 196 10.84 -12.24 -22.70
N SER A 197 11.80 -11.96 -21.81
CA SER A 197 11.75 -12.39 -20.40
C SER A 197 10.50 -11.88 -19.68
N TYR A 198 10.09 -10.64 -19.91
CA TYR A 198 8.87 -10.07 -19.33
C TYR A 198 7.62 -10.82 -19.83
N HIS A 199 7.49 -11.04 -21.13
CA HIS A 199 6.37 -11.79 -21.69
C HIS A 199 6.33 -13.23 -21.19
N PHE A 200 7.48 -13.91 -21.11
CA PHE A 200 7.56 -15.26 -20.54
C PHE A 200 7.16 -15.31 -19.06
N SER A 201 7.53 -14.35 -18.26
CA SER A 201 7.13 -14.29 -16.85
C SER A 201 5.62 -14.13 -16.69
N GLN A 202 4.99 -13.34 -17.55
CA GLN A 202 3.53 -13.18 -17.57
C GLN A 202 2.82 -14.46 -18.02
N LEU A 203 3.34 -15.16 -19.02
CA LEU A 203 2.82 -16.46 -19.50
C LEU A 203 2.97 -17.55 -18.43
N SER A 204 4.13 -17.63 -17.77
CA SER A 204 4.39 -18.65 -16.73
C SER A 204 3.48 -18.48 -15.51
N LEU A 205 3.09 -17.27 -15.18
CA LEU A 205 2.08 -17.01 -14.13
C LEU A 205 0.70 -17.53 -14.55
N THR A 206 0.32 -17.33 -15.80
CA THR A 206 -0.95 -17.83 -16.36
C THR A 206 -0.97 -19.36 -16.39
N GLU A 207 0.13 -20.00 -16.81
CA GLU A 207 0.25 -21.46 -16.82
C GLU A 207 0.22 -22.07 -15.40
N LYS A 208 0.88 -21.44 -14.42
CA LYS A 208 0.81 -21.88 -13.03
C LYS A 208 -0.61 -21.80 -12.46
N ILE A 209 -1.36 -20.76 -12.80
CA ILE A 209 -2.76 -20.62 -12.40
C ILE A 209 -3.62 -21.72 -13.05
N ILE A 210 -3.45 -21.95 -14.35
CA ILE A 210 -4.17 -22.99 -15.09
C ILE A 210 -3.79 -24.38 -14.57
N PHE A 211 -2.51 -24.63 -14.30
CA PHE A 211 -2.04 -25.91 -13.75
C PHE A 211 -2.63 -26.18 -12.35
N ASN A 212 -2.63 -25.18 -11.47
CA ASN A 212 -3.22 -25.30 -10.13
C ASN A 212 -4.73 -25.47 -10.17
N LEU A 213 -5.44 -24.84 -11.12
CA LEU A 213 -6.88 -25.04 -11.30
C LEU A 213 -7.19 -26.44 -11.81
N ARG A 214 -6.41 -26.98 -12.78
CA ARG A 214 -6.56 -28.33 -13.29
C ARG A 214 -6.26 -29.39 -12.21
N ARG A 215 -5.25 -29.16 -11.37
CA ARG A 215 -4.96 -30.07 -10.26
C ARG A 215 -6.08 -30.11 -9.23
N LYS A 216 -6.65 -28.95 -8.85
CA LYS A 216 -7.79 -28.89 -7.95
C LYS A 216 -9.06 -29.50 -8.51
N ALA A 217 -9.32 -29.37 -9.83
CA ALA A 217 -10.45 -30.00 -10.47
C ALA A 217 -10.30 -31.53 -10.46
N LYS A 218 -9.09 -32.04 -10.68
CA LYS A 218 -8.82 -33.47 -10.66
C LYS A 218 -8.90 -34.08 -9.24
N GLU A 219 -8.40 -33.34 -8.23
CA GLU A 219 -8.54 -33.73 -6.81
C GLU A 219 -10.02 -33.80 -6.39
N ALA A 220 -10.90 -32.95 -6.94
CA ALA A 220 -12.32 -32.97 -6.68
C ALA A 220 -13.08 -34.11 -7.43
N GLU A 221 -12.63 -34.51 -8.63
CA GLU A 221 -13.18 -35.66 -9.35
C GLU A 221 -12.79 -36.99 -8.69
N ASP A 222 -11.56 -37.10 -8.14
CA ASP A 222 -11.07 -38.28 -7.47
C ASP A 222 -11.78 -38.51 -6.08
N GLU A 223 -12.32 -37.45 -5.43
CA GLU A 223 -13.08 -37.51 -4.19
C GLU A 223 -14.57 -37.98 -4.40
N ASP A 224 -15.14 -37.69 -5.61
CA ASP A 224 -16.52 -38.08 -5.96
C ASP A 224 -16.63 -39.56 -6.43
N ASP A 225 -15.51 -40.21 -6.80
CA ASP A 225 -15.48 -41.61 -7.26
C ASP A 225 -15.26 -42.60 -6.10
N ASP A 226 -15.00 -42.16 -4.86
CA ASP A 226 -14.79 -42.99 -3.68
C ASP A 226 -16.03 -43.04 -2.72
N GLU A 227 -17.18 -42.46 -3.08
CA GLU A 227 -18.48 -42.65 -2.42
C GLU A 227 -19.38 -43.66 -3.19
#